data_f190fef0161aa2eab06d4ef6082ad958
#
_entry.id   f190fef0161aa2eab06d4ef6082ad958
#
_cell.length_a   1.000
_cell.length_b   1.000
_cell.length_c   1.000
_cell.angle_alpha   90.00
_cell.angle_beta   90.00
_cell.angle_gamma   90.00
#
_symmetry.space_group_name_H-M   'P 1'
#
loop_
_entity.id
_entity.type
_entity.pdbx_description
1 polymer ?
#
loop_
_entity_poly.entity_id
_entity_poly.type
_entity_poly.pdbx_seq_one_letter_code
_entity_poly.pdbx_strand_id
1 'polypeptide(L)'
;MRHTFVQVLLATLFILVLGFLVAWLTMDKPVPVTDYPWIIETTTNGSIKVFNTHLGITTLGEFIQHYNTEPEISLFVPPHGDTVIEAYFNSLWLGGVKAKTVLLLNVNKTERDAMYDRGLRISTLGSGTRKVQLHSDDITRLNSMAITAITYIPSLNLETGMLQKRFGEPAQKIMDSVNHAEHWLYPDKGLDIALNENEKDVLQYVSPKDFDKLVAPLGNN
;
A
#
# COMPACT_ATOMS: atom_id res chain seq x y z
N MET A 1 32.97 32.82 48.81
CA MET A 1 32.20 31.53 48.57
C MET A 1 30.80 31.71 47.99
N ARG A 2 29.95 32.64 48.45
CA ARG A 2 28.60 32.81 47.92
C ARG A 2 28.56 33.29 46.44
N HIS A 3 29.45 34.20 46.02
CA HIS A 3 29.47 34.70 44.64
C HIS A 3 29.93 33.63 43.62
N THR A 4 30.92 32.81 43.96
CA THR A 4 31.39 31.72 43.08
C THR A 4 30.34 30.64 42.91
N PHE A 5 29.57 30.31 43.95
CA PHE A 5 28.47 29.35 43.88
C PHE A 5 27.34 29.84 42.97
N VAL A 6 26.95 31.11 43.07
CA VAL A 6 25.93 31.74 42.20
C VAL A 6 26.40 31.79 40.74
N GLN A 7 27.68 32.10 40.49
CA GLN A 7 28.23 32.13 39.13
C GLN A 7 28.23 30.73 38.48
N VAL A 8 28.60 29.70 39.24
CA VAL A 8 28.56 28.29 38.76
C VAL A 8 27.08 27.87 38.45
N LEU A 9 26.16 28.20 39.34
CA LEU A 9 24.75 27.88 39.14
C LEU A 9 24.18 28.56 37.88
N LEU A 10 24.50 29.85 37.65
CA LEU A 10 24.07 30.56 36.46
C LEU A 10 24.67 30.01 35.18
N ALA A 11 25.97 29.61 35.22
CA ALA A 11 26.63 29.00 34.06
C ALA A 11 26.01 27.63 33.70
N THR A 12 25.74 26.79 34.71
CA THR A 12 25.06 25.50 34.47
C THR A 12 23.65 25.68 33.94
N LEU A 13 22.87 26.62 34.46
CA LEU A 13 21.54 26.94 33.96
C LEU A 13 21.62 27.42 32.51
N PHE A 14 22.57 28.27 32.17
CA PHE A 14 22.77 28.77 30.81
C PHE A 14 23.09 27.64 29.82
N ILE A 15 23.98 26.70 30.22
CA ILE A 15 24.34 25.53 29.40
C ILE A 15 23.11 24.64 29.17
N LEU A 16 22.29 24.39 30.20
CA LEU A 16 21.08 23.61 30.10
C LEU A 16 20.02 24.26 29.16
N VAL A 17 19.84 25.57 29.29
CA VAL A 17 18.92 26.33 28.41
C VAL A 17 19.42 26.32 26.97
N LEU A 18 20.73 26.51 26.77
CA LEU A 18 21.32 26.46 25.43
C LEU A 18 21.20 25.07 24.82
N GLY A 19 21.46 24.02 25.58
CA GLY A 19 21.32 22.63 25.17
C GLY A 19 19.85 22.29 24.78
N PHE A 20 18.89 22.75 25.59
CA PHE A 20 17.47 22.60 25.30
C PHE A 20 17.07 23.37 24.04
N LEU A 21 17.57 24.59 23.87
CA LEU A 21 17.30 25.40 22.67
C LEU A 21 17.85 24.75 21.41
N VAL A 22 19.08 24.23 21.45
CA VAL A 22 19.68 23.49 20.33
C VAL A 22 18.89 22.22 20.03
N ALA A 23 18.52 21.43 21.04
CA ALA A 23 17.70 20.25 20.88
C ALA A 23 16.34 20.60 20.25
N TRP A 24 15.70 21.68 20.68
CA TRP A 24 14.42 22.15 20.14
C TRP A 24 14.52 22.64 18.70
N LEU A 25 15.63 23.31 18.33
CA LEU A 25 15.89 23.79 16.97
C LEU A 25 16.28 22.66 16.00
N THR A 26 16.85 21.56 16.53
CA THR A 26 17.24 20.38 15.76
C THR A 26 16.18 19.25 15.76
N MET A 27 15.12 19.39 16.58
CA MET A 27 14.00 18.44 16.50
C MET A 27 13.34 18.54 15.13
N ASP A 28 13.44 17.46 14.37
CA ASP A 28 12.67 17.32 13.13
C ASP A 28 11.19 17.52 13.45
N LYS A 29 10.59 18.53 12.81
CA LYS A 29 9.16 18.70 12.91
C LYS A 29 8.50 17.44 12.37
N PRO A 30 7.53 16.84 13.06
CA PRO A 30 6.83 15.68 12.55
C PRO A 30 6.29 16.02 11.16
N VAL A 31 6.77 15.31 10.15
CA VAL A 31 6.26 15.44 8.78
C VAL A 31 4.78 15.06 8.85
N PRO A 32 3.86 15.94 8.43
CA PRO A 32 2.45 15.58 8.46
C PRO A 32 2.25 14.33 7.60
N VAL A 33 1.60 13.31 8.16
CA VAL A 33 1.22 12.11 7.43
C VAL A 33 0.23 12.54 6.35
N THR A 34 0.60 12.44 5.10
CA THR A 34 -0.20 12.89 3.94
C THR A 34 -0.75 11.74 3.12
N ASP A 35 -0.33 10.53 3.40
CA ASP A 35 -0.62 9.30 2.65
C ASP A 35 -1.70 8.43 3.31
N TYR A 36 -2.74 9.05 3.87
CA TYR A 36 -3.88 8.31 4.43
C TYR A 36 -4.67 7.58 3.34
N PRO A 37 -5.27 6.40 3.66
CA PRO A 37 -6.02 5.57 2.70
C PRO A 37 -7.23 6.28 2.08
N TRP A 38 -7.79 7.29 2.74
CA TRP A 38 -8.94 8.07 2.25
C TRP A 38 -8.54 9.33 1.47
N ILE A 39 -7.25 9.65 1.36
CA ILE A 39 -6.77 10.72 0.49
C ILE A 39 -6.54 10.12 -0.90
N ILE A 40 -7.58 10.20 -1.72
CA ILE A 40 -7.60 9.72 -3.09
C ILE A 40 -7.77 10.91 -4.01
N GLU A 41 -6.77 11.21 -4.81
CA GLU A 41 -6.80 12.29 -5.80
C GLU A 41 -7.10 11.69 -7.18
N THR A 42 -8.22 12.05 -7.79
CA THR A 42 -8.51 11.69 -9.18
C THR A 42 -7.72 12.60 -10.11
N THR A 43 -7.02 12.01 -11.06
CA THR A 43 -6.18 12.74 -12.01
C THR A 43 -6.93 13.02 -13.31
N THR A 44 -6.45 13.99 -14.10
CA THR A 44 -7.08 14.42 -15.37
C THR A 44 -7.15 13.30 -16.42
N ASN A 45 -6.30 12.28 -16.33
CA ASN A 45 -6.30 11.12 -17.21
C ASN A 45 -7.21 9.97 -16.72
N GLY A 46 -8.04 10.21 -15.68
CA GLY A 46 -8.98 9.22 -15.14
C GLY A 46 -8.32 8.13 -14.30
N SER A 47 -7.08 8.33 -13.83
CA SER A 47 -6.42 7.50 -12.84
C SER A 47 -6.54 8.12 -11.45
N ILE A 48 -6.00 7.46 -10.43
CA ILE A 48 -5.96 7.96 -9.05
C ILE A 48 -4.55 8.00 -8.51
N LYS A 49 -4.36 8.89 -7.53
CA LYS A 49 -3.18 8.91 -6.66
C LYS A 49 -3.62 8.62 -5.24
N VAL A 50 -3.02 7.62 -4.61
CA VAL A 50 -3.22 7.23 -3.21
C VAL A 50 -1.89 6.76 -2.63
N PHE A 51 -1.63 6.95 -1.34
CA PHE A 51 -0.35 6.59 -0.70
C PHE A 51 0.87 7.12 -1.48
N ASN A 52 0.84 8.38 -1.88
CA ASN A 52 1.85 8.99 -2.76
C ASN A 52 2.14 8.24 -4.09
N THR A 53 1.29 7.28 -4.45
CA THR A 53 1.42 6.43 -5.62
C THR A 53 0.38 6.81 -6.67
N HIS A 54 0.84 7.23 -7.84
CA HIS A 54 -0.01 7.52 -9.00
C HIS A 54 -0.13 6.24 -9.83
N LEU A 55 -1.32 5.59 -9.81
CA LEU A 55 -1.53 4.33 -10.52
C LEU A 55 -1.33 4.49 -12.03
N GLY A 56 -0.59 3.56 -12.61
CA GLY A 56 -0.20 3.57 -14.02
C GLY A 56 1.00 4.46 -14.36
N ILE A 57 1.55 5.19 -13.38
CA ILE A 57 2.71 6.09 -13.58
C ILE A 57 3.84 5.76 -12.62
N THR A 58 3.58 5.80 -11.30
CA THR A 58 4.61 5.52 -10.29
C THR A 58 5.14 4.10 -10.46
N THR A 59 6.44 3.96 -10.57
CA THR A 59 7.13 2.69 -10.73
C THR A 59 7.34 1.98 -9.40
N LEU A 60 7.58 0.66 -9.43
CA LEU A 60 7.92 -0.11 -8.23
C LEU A 60 9.19 0.45 -7.55
N GLY A 61 10.22 0.79 -8.34
CA GLY A 61 11.47 1.34 -7.80
C GLY A 61 11.28 2.67 -7.07
N GLU A 62 10.43 3.58 -7.60
CA GLU A 62 10.08 4.84 -6.92
C GLU A 62 9.32 4.57 -5.61
N PHE A 63 8.43 3.58 -5.60
CA PHE A 63 7.70 3.17 -4.38
C PHE A 63 8.66 2.61 -3.33
N ILE A 64 9.56 1.68 -3.71
CA ILE A 64 10.59 1.10 -2.83
C ILE A 64 11.47 2.21 -2.23
N GLN A 65 11.92 3.15 -3.06
CA GLN A 65 12.74 4.28 -2.61
C GLN A 65 11.99 5.17 -1.62
N HIS A 66 10.70 5.46 -1.88
CA HIS A 66 9.89 6.33 -1.03
C HIS A 66 9.65 5.73 0.36
N TYR A 67 9.33 4.42 0.43
CA TYR A 67 9.02 3.75 1.69
C TYR A 67 10.23 3.03 2.32
N ASN A 68 11.37 3.01 1.65
CA ASN A 68 12.62 2.37 2.08
C ASN A 68 12.40 0.93 2.58
N THR A 69 11.62 0.16 1.81
CA THR A 69 11.22 -1.22 2.16
C THR A 69 11.17 -2.08 0.91
N GLU A 70 11.86 -3.22 0.94
CA GLU A 70 11.92 -4.17 -0.18
C GLU A 70 10.75 -5.15 -0.15
N PRO A 71 10.09 -5.44 -1.28
CA PRO A 71 9.03 -6.43 -1.39
C PRO A 71 9.56 -7.83 -1.72
N GLU A 72 8.73 -8.85 -1.48
CA GLU A 72 8.83 -10.13 -2.15
C GLU A 72 8.09 -10.05 -3.49
N ILE A 73 8.79 -10.25 -4.62
CA ILE A 73 8.18 -10.18 -5.96
C ILE A 73 8.00 -11.59 -6.49
N SER A 74 6.79 -11.91 -6.95
CA SER A 74 6.45 -13.22 -7.49
C SER A 74 5.51 -13.08 -8.68
N LEU A 75 5.57 -14.05 -9.59
CA LEU A 75 4.62 -14.21 -10.68
C LEU A 75 3.60 -15.29 -10.27
N PHE A 76 2.33 -14.98 -10.42
CA PHE A 76 1.21 -15.85 -10.11
C PHE A 76 0.46 -16.24 -11.38
N VAL A 77 0.21 -17.55 -11.52
CA VAL A 77 -0.57 -18.13 -12.62
C VAL A 77 -1.78 -18.81 -11.99
N PRO A 78 -2.94 -18.14 -11.93
CA PRO A 78 -4.16 -18.75 -11.41
C PRO A 78 -4.68 -19.85 -12.36
N PRO A 79 -5.52 -20.79 -11.88
CA PRO A 79 -6.16 -21.80 -12.73
C PRO A 79 -7.05 -21.18 -13.82
N HIS A 80 -7.66 -20.03 -13.48
CA HIS A 80 -8.51 -19.22 -14.35
C HIS A 80 -8.09 -17.76 -14.24
N GLY A 81 -8.12 -17.04 -15.36
CA GLY A 81 -7.72 -15.61 -15.41
C GLY A 81 -6.30 -15.39 -15.88
N ASP A 82 -5.86 -14.15 -15.76
CA ASP A 82 -4.57 -13.71 -16.27
C ASP A 82 -3.43 -13.97 -15.28
N THR A 83 -2.26 -14.29 -15.83
CA THR A 83 -1.01 -14.28 -15.08
C THR A 83 -0.70 -12.86 -14.60
N VAL A 84 -0.29 -12.72 -13.34
CA VAL A 84 0.02 -11.43 -12.73
C VAL A 84 1.39 -11.43 -12.05
N ILE A 85 1.99 -10.26 -11.92
CA ILE A 85 3.20 -10.07 -11.12
C ILE A 85 2.87 -9.14 -9.97
N GLU A 86 3.15 -9.63 -8.77
CA GLU A 86 2.83 -8.96 -7.52
C GLU A 86 4.10 -8.68 -6.72
N ALA A 87 4.18 -7.46 -6.16
CA ALA A 87 5.17 -7.08 -5.17
C ALA A 87 4.50 -7.02 -3.79
N TYR A 88 4.85 -7.95 -2.91
CA TYR A 88 4.27 -8.12 -1.58
C TYR A 88 5.17 -7.54 -0.51
N PHE A 89 4.61 -6.63 0.29
CA PHE A 89 5.22 -6.07 1.49
C PHE A 89 4.54 -6.65 2.73
N ASN A 90 5.23 -7.46 3.49
CA ASN A 90 4.68 -8.09 4.70
C ASN A 90 4.39 -7.08 5.81
N SER A 91 5.13 -5.97 5.83
CA SER A 91 4.99 -4.93 6.85
C SER A 91 5.44 -3.59 6.28
N LEU A 92 4.48 -2.71 6.03
CA LEU A 92 4.71 -1.36 5.53
C LEU A 92 3.89 -0.37 6.38
N TRP A 93 4.45 0.82 6.62
CA TRP A 93 3.71 1.90 7.27
C TRP A 93 3.12 2.81 6.20
N LEU A 94 1.79 2.77 6.05
CA LEU A 94 1.02 3.60 5.13
C LEU A 94 -0.04 4.35 5.91
N GLY A 95 -0.13 5.66 5.73
CA GLY A 95 -1.10 6.48 6.44
C GLY A 95 -1.01 6.41 7.96
N GLY A 96 0.20 6.15 8.50
CA GLY A 96 0.42 6.00 9.94
C GLY A 96 -0.03 4.65 10.52
N VAL A 97 -0.46 3.71 9.68
CA VAL A 97 -0.91 2.36 10.08
C VAL A 97 -0.01 1.31 9.46
N LYS A 98 0.39 0.33 10.26
CA LYS A 98 1.11 -0.85 9.78
C LYS A 98 0.16 -1.74 8.97
N ALA A 99 0.59 -2.14 7.77
CA ALA A 99 -0.23 -2.94 6.86
C ALA A 99 0.60 -3.98 6.10
N LYS A 100 -0.07 -5.02 5.62
CA LYS A 100 0.41 -5.79 4.48
C LYS A 100 -0.06 -5.08 3.21
N THR A 101 0.80 -5.06 2.20
CA THR A 101 0.48 -4.35 0.95
C THR A 101 0.89 -5.21 -0.23
N VAL A 102 0.02 -5.30 -1.22
CA VAL A 102 0.31 -5.96 -2.51
C VAL A 102 0.18 -4.93 -3.61
N LEU A 103 1.20 -4.83 -4.45
CA LEU A 103 1.20 -3.97 -5.64
C LEU A 103 1.14 -4.85 -6.88
N LEU A 104 0.19 -4.57 -7.77
CA LEU A 104 0.10 -5.20 -9.08
C LEU A 104 0.92 -4.39 -10.10
N LEU A 105 1.79 -5.08 -10.85
CA LEU A 105 2.71 -4.44 -11.80
C LEU A 105 2.19 -4.53 -13.24
N ASN A 106 2.38 -3.45 -14.01
CA ASN A 106 2.03 -3.39 -15.41
C ASN A 106 3.09 -4.07 -16.28
N VAL A 107 2.95 -5.37 -16.47
CA VAL A 107 3.84 -6.15 -17.33
C VAL A 107 3.00 -6.78 -18.44
N ASN A 108 3.41 -6.65 -19.70
CA ASN A 108 2.68 -7.23 -20.82
C ASN A 108 2.73 -8.77 -20.82
N LYS A 109 1.78 -9.42 -21.52
CA LYS A 109 1.65 -10.87 -21.53
C LYS A 109 2.90 -11.57 -22.02
N THR A 110 3.50 -11.12 -23.11
CA THR A 110 4.69 -11.75 -23.70
C THR A 110 5.86 -11.77 -22.71
N GLU A 111 6.02 -10.67 -21.96
CA GLU A 111 7.08 -10.57 -20.96
C GLU A 111 6.79 -11.45 -19.72
N ARG A 112 5.53 -11.50 -19.27
CA ARG A 112 5.12 -12.41 -18.19
C ARG A 112 5.35 -13.87 -18.57
N ASP A 113 4.99 -14.29 -19.79
CA ASP A 113 5.19 -15.63 -20.30
C ASP A 113 6.70 -15.98 -20.33
N ALA A 114 7.53 -15.05 -20.82
CA ALA A 114 8.99 -15.25 -20.83
C ALA A 114 9.59 -15.31 -19.42
N MET A 115 9.08 -14.54 -18.45
CA MET A 115 9.49 -14.62 -17.05
C MET A 115 9.05 -15.95 -16.41
N TYR A 116 7.88 -16.47 -16.79
CA TYR A 116 7.42 -17.79 -16.35
C TYR A 116 8.38 -18.89 -16.83
N ASP A 117 8.76 -18.89 -18.12
CA ASP A 117 9.59 -19.91 -18.75
C ASP A 117 11.00 -19.99 -18.12
N ARG A 118 11.55 -18.87 -17.66
CA ARG A 118 12.87 -18.81 -16.99
C ARG A 118 12.79 -18.76 -15.47
N GLY A 119 11.60 -18.97 -14.91
CA GLY A 119 11.39 -18.98 -13.45
C GLY A 119 12.24 -20.03 -12.74
N LEU A 120 12.73 -19.69 -11.55
CA LEU A 120 13.68 -20.54 -10.79
C LEU A 120 12.98 -21.70 -10.08
N ARG A 121 11.78 -21.45 -9.58
CA ARG A 121 10.99 -22.41 -8.80
C ARG A 121 9.50 -22.15 -8.97
N ILE A 122 8.74 -23.22 -9.11
CA ILE A 122 7.27 -23.17 -9.15
C ILE A 122 6.73 -23.94 -7.95
N SER A 123 5.80 -23.33 -7.21
CA SER A 123 5.02 -23.96 -6.15
C SER A 123 3.54 -23.77 -6.42
N THR A 124 2.72 -24.74 -6.03
CA THR A 124 1.26 -24.64 -6.16
C THR A 124 0.65 -24.33 -4.80
N LEU A 125 -0.16 -23.27 -4.75
CA LEU A 125 -0.92 -22.88 -3.57
C LEU A 125 -2.19 -23.72 -3.42
N GLY A 126 -2.82 -23.69 -2.25
CA GLY A 126 -4.07 -24.43 -1.98
C GLY A 126 -5.23 -24.07 -2.93
N SER A 127 -5.21 -22.86 -3.49
CA SER A 127 -6.16 -22.40 -4.54
C SER A 127 -5.92 -23.00 -5.93
N GLY A 128 -4.85 -23.78 -6.12
CA GLY A 128 -4.39 -24.23 -7.44
C GLY A 128 -3.54 -23.21 -8.21
N THR A 129 -3.40 -22.00 -7.68
CA THR A 129 -2.53 -20.96 -8.27
C THR A 129 -1.06 -21.37 -8.18
N ARG A 130 -0.34 -21.26 -9.29
CA ARG A 130 1.12 -21.49 -9.32
C ARG A 130 1.83 -20.18 -8.98
N LYS A 131 2.69 -20.22 -7.96
CA LYS A 131 3.60 -19.14 -7.59
C LYS A 131 4.97 -19.44 -8.16
N VAL A 132 5.52 -18.53 -8.94
CA VAL A 132 6.81 -18.64 -9.61
C VAL A 132 7.79 -17.68 -8.99
N GLN A 133 8.93 -18.20 -8.52
CA GLN A 133 10.06 -17.40 -8.08
C GLN A 133 10.81 -16.89 -9.31
N LEU A 134 10.96 -15.59 -9.43
CA LEU A 134 11.58 -14.94 -10.57
C LEU A 134 13.11 -14.95 -10.49
N HIS A 135 13.75 -14.86 -11.64
CA HIS A 135 15.19 -14.63 -11.76
C HIS A 135 15.55 -13.19 -11.31
N SER A 136 16.76 -13.00 -10.76
CA SER A 136 17.23 -11.68 -10.27
C SER A 136 17.18 -10.57 -11.31
N ASP A 137 17.49 -10.90 -12.56
CA ASP A 137 17.49 -9.95 -13.67
C ASP A 137 16.06 -9.46 -13.98
N ASP A 138 15.06 -10.34 -13.82
CA ASP A 138 13.65 -9.99 -13.98
C ASP A 138 13.20 -9.09 -12.82
N ILE A 139 13.57 -9.42 -11.59
CA ILE A 139 13.28 -8.59 -10.41
C ILE A 139 13.85 -7.18 -10.62
N THR A 140 15.07 -7.06 -11.12
CA THR A 140 15.71 -5.77 -11.41
C THR A 140 14.93 -4.97 -12.46
N ARG A 141 14.44 -5.62 -13.52
CA ARG A 141 13.63 -4.98 -14.56
C ARG A 141 12.27 -4.50 -14.03
N LEU A 142 11.68 -5.26 -13.10
CA LEU A 142 10.38 -4.93 -12.52
C LEU A 142 10.39 -3.62 -11.73
N ASN A 143 11.55 -3.14 -11.27
CA ASN A 143 11.67 -1.82 -10.64
C ASN A 143 11.25 -0.66 -11.56
N SER A 144 11.32 -0.82 -12.88
CA SER A 144 10.87 0.19 -13.85
C SER A 144 9.40 0.05 -14.26
N MET A 145 8.69 -0.97 -13.78
CA MET A 145 7.30 -1.21 -14.12
C MET A 145 6.36 -0.37 -13.27
N ALA A 146 5.34 0.21 -13.90
CA ALA A 146 4.33 1.01 -13.23
C ALA A 146 3.41 0.12 -12.37
N ILE A 147 2.99 0.66 -11.23
CA ILE A 147 2.00 0.05 -10.33
C ILE A 147 0.60 0.36 -10.88
N THR A 148 -0.24 -0.67 -11.05
CA THR A 148 -1.61 -0.52 -11.59
C THR A 148 -2.71 -0.72 -10.55
N ALA A 149 -2.42 -1.44 -9.47
CA ALA A 149 -3.35 -1.63 -8.36
C ALA A 149 -2.59 -1.74 -7.03
N ILE A 150 -3.28 -1.38 -5.95
CA ILE A 150 -2.79 -1.50 -4.58
C ILE A 150 -3.84 -2.26 -3.78
N THR A 151 -3.44 -3.37 -3.13
CA THR A 151 -4.22 -4.01 -2.09
C THR A 151 -3.60 -3.67 -0.74
N TYR A 152 -4.37 -3.02 0.11
CA TYR A 152 -3.96 -2.55 1.43
C TYR A 152 -4.72 -3.31 2.51
N ILE A 153 -4.00 -3.99 3.40
CA ILE A 153 -4.55 -4.83 4.47
C ILE A 153 -4.02 -4.29 5.80
N PRO A 154 -4.77 -3.39 6.47
CA PRO A 154 -4.35 -2.79 7.74
C PRO A 154 -4.22 -3.83 8.84
N SER A 155 -3.28 -3.62 9.78
CA SER A 155 -3.10 -4.52 10.92
C SER A 155 -4.24 -4.45 11.94
N LEU A 156 -5.03 -3.36 11.92
CA LEU A 156 -6.21 -3.15 12.75
C LEU A 156 -7.49 -3.24 11.89
N ASN A 157 -8.59 -3.59 12.51
CA ASN A 157 -9.90 -3.61 11.85
C ASN A 157 -10.43 -2.18 11.75
N LEU A 158 -11.18 -1.91 10.69
CA LEU A 158 -11.72 -0.59 10.38
C LEU A 158 -13.16 -0.48 10.92
N GLU A 159 -13.44 0.61 11.63
CA GLU A 159 -14.79 0.89 12.10
C GLU A 159 -15.65 1.46 10.96
N THR A 160 -16.83 0.89 10.72
CA THR A 160 -17.75 1.31 9.64
C THR A 160 -18.12 2.78 9.73
N GLY A 161 -18.34 3.31 10.95
CA GLY A 161 -18.63 4.73 11.16
C GLY A 161 -17.45 5.65 10.78
N MET A 162 -16.22 5.20 10.99
CA MET A 162 -15.02 5.91 10.54
C MET A 162 -14.91 5.86 9.01
N LEU A 163 -15.18 4.70 8.39
CA LEU A 163 -15.16 4.56 6.94
C LEU A 163 -16.16 5.50 6.27
N GLN A 164 -17.42 5.53 6.71
CA GLN A 164 -18.43 6.45 6.19
C GLN A 164 -18.00 7.92 6.33
N LYS A 165 -17.44 8.29 7.48
CA LYS A 165 -16.95 9.66 7.71
C LYS A 165 -15.80 10.04 6.79
N ARG A 166 -14.92 9.10 6.40
CA ARG A 166 -13.71 9.35 5.63
C ARG A 166 -13.91 9.18 4.12
N PHE A 167 -14.62 8.15 3.71
CA PHE A 167 -14.84 7.82 2.29
C PHE A 167 -16.19 8.30 1.76
N GLY A 168 -17.15 8.63 2.65
CA GLY A 168 -18.54 8.91 2.31
C GLY A 168 -19.36 7.62 2.15
N GLU A 169 -20.60 7.78 1.69
CA GLU A 169 -21.47 6.63 1.40
C GLU A 169 -20.97 5.88 0.15
N PRO A 170 -20.91 4.53 0.19
CA PRO A 170 -20.58 3.75 -0.99
C PRO A 170 -21.70 3.83 -2.04
N ALA A 171 -21.35 3.74 -3.31
CA ALA A 171 -22.31 3.68 -4.40
C ALA A 171 -23.13 2.39 -4.35
N GLN A 172 -22.54 1.30 -3.88
CA GLN A 172 -23.17 0.00 -3.71
C GLN A 172 -22.50 -0.79 -2.58
N LYS A 173 -23.29 -1.66 -1.91
CA LYS A 173 -22.79 -2.69 -1.00
C LYS A 173 -23.17 -4.06 -1.54
N ILE A 174 -22.22 -4.98 -1.56
CA ILE A 174 -22.42 -6.36 -2.03
C ILE A 174 -21.91 -7.31 -0.97
N MET A 175 -22.72 -8.30 -0.59
CA MET A 175 -22.29 -9.39 0.28
C MET A 175 -21.67 -10.51 -0.57
N ASP A 176 -20.39 -10.77 -0.38
CA ASP A 176 -19.74 -11.98 -0.91
C ASP A 176 -20.01 -13.15 0.03
N SER A 177 -20.88 -14.06 -0.40
CA SER A 177 -21.29 -15.24 0.39
C SER A 177 -20.17 -16.29 0.50
N VAL A 178 -19.19 -16.27 -0.39
CA VAL A 178 -18.06 -17.22 -0.40
C VAL A 178 -17.03 -16.84 0.66
N ASN A 179 -16.65 -15.56 0.70
CA ASN A 179 -15.63 -15.05 1.63
C ASN A 179 -16.23 -14.40 2.88
N HIS A 180 -17.57 -14.34 3.00
CA HIS A 180 -18.28 -13.69 4.10
C HIS A 180 -17.84 -12.23 4.33
N ALA A 181 -17.60 -11.50 3.25
CA ALA A 181 -17.19 -10.10 3.28
C ALA A 181 -18.28 -9.19 2.70
N GLU A 182 -18.52 -8.05 3.35
CA GLU A 182 -19.35 -6.98 2.79
C GLU A 182 -18.44 -6.02 2.01
N HIS A 183 -18.63 -5.94 0.69
CA HIS A 183 -17.91 -5.04 -0.20
C HIS A 183 -18.61 -3.69 -0.29
N TRP A 184 -17.89 -2.62 0.02
CA TRP A 184 -18.32 -1.23 -0.13
C TRP A 184 -17.65 -0.63 -1.36
N LEU A 185 -18.44 -0.40 -2.40
CA LEU A 185 -17.95 -0.03 -3.72
C LEU A 185 -17.99 1.48 -3.95
N TYR A 186 -16.85 2.05 -4.37
CA TYR A 186 -16.65 3.46 -4.70
C TYR A 186 -16.06 3.59 -6.12
N PRO A 187 -16.86 3.39 -7.19
CA PRO A 187 -16.35 3.37 -8.57
C PRO A 187 -15.58 4.64 -8.97
N ASP A 188 -16.11 5.81 -8.60
CA ASP A 188 -15.50 7.10 -8.93
C ASP A 188 -14.12 7.31 -8.24
N LYS A 189 -13.87 6.58 -7.16
CA LYS A 189 -12.60 6.57 -6.43
C LYS A 189 -11.71 5.39 -6.82
N GLY A 190 -12.20 4.47 -7.65
CA GLY A 190 -11.50 3.22 -7.97
C GLY A 190 -11.22 2.38 -6.74
N LEU A 191 -12.12 2.37 -5.75
CA LEU A 191 -11.92 1.75 -4.44
C LEU A 191 -13.01 0.73 -4.14
N ASP A 192 -12.60 -0.47 -3.73
CA ASP A 192 -13.41 -1.48 -3.05
C ASP A 192 -12.88 -1.68 -1.63
N ILE A 193 -13.78 -1.67 -0.65
CA ILE A 193 -13.49 -1.98 0.75
C ILE A 193 -14.24 -3.26 1.12
N ALA A 194 -13.51 -4.35 1.30
CA ALA A 194 -14.05 -5.61 1.78
C ALA A 194 -13.92 -5.67 3.31
N LEU A 195 -15.05 -5.69 3.99
CA LEU A 195 -15.19 -5.78 5.44
C LEU A 195 -15.51 -7.21 5.84
N ASN A 196 -14.72 -7.80 6.73
CA ASN A 196 -14.90 -9.17 7.18
C ASN A 196 -14.86 -9.25 8.71
N GLU A 197 -15.86 -9.88 9.31
CA GLU A 197 -15.94 -10.00 10.77
C GLU A 197 -14.88 -10.95 11.36
N ASN A 198 -14.43 -11.92 10.59
CA ASN A 198 -13.53 -12.99 11.05
C ASN A 198 -12.10 -12.85 10.53
N GLU A 199 -11.89 -12.02 9.52
CA GLU A 199 -10.60 -11.81 8.86
C GLU A 199 -10.21 -10.34 8.88
N LYS A 200 -9.14 -9.97 8.19
CA LYS A 200 -8.71 -8.58 8.04
C LYS A 200 -9.51 -7.89 6.94
N ASP A 201 -9.85 -6.64 7.22
CA ASP A 201 -10.41 -5.76 6.21
C ASP A 201 -9.39 -5.51 5.09
N VAL A 202 -9.88 -5.39 3.88
CA VAL A 202 -9.06 -5.19 2.67
C VAL A 202 -9.56 -3.99 1.89
N LEU A 203 -8.65 -3.09 1.54
CA LEU A 203 -8.94 -1.98 0.63
C LEU A 203 -8.19 -2.22 -0.68
N GLN A 204 -8.92 -2.21 -1.80
CA GLN A 204 -8.35 -2.40 -3.13
C GLN A 204 -8.53 -1.15 -3.97
N TYR A 205 -7.41 -0.64 -4.49
CA TYR A 205 -7.36 0.58 -5.29
C TYR A 205 -6.93 0.24 -6.70
N VAL A 206 -7.73 0.70 -7.66
CA VAL A 206 -7.45 0.61 -9.11
C VAL A 206 -7.79 1.95 -9.77
N SER A 207 -7.36 2.16 -11.01
CA SER A 207 -7.89 3.29 -11.77
C SER A 207 -9.41 3.12 -11.96
N PRO A 208 -10.25 4.17 -11.84
CA PRO A 208 -11.70 4.08 -12.05
C PRO A 208 -12.12 3.37 -13.33
N LYS A 209 -11.38 3.55 -14.43
CA LYS A 209 -11.60 2.85 -15.71
C LYS A 209 -11.43 1.33 -15.65
N ASP A 210 -10.71 0.82 -14.63
CA ASP A 210 -10.46 -0.61 -14.44
C ASP A 210 -11.31 -1.20 -13.29
N PHE A 211 -12.21 -0.39 -12.70
CA PHE A 211 -13.00 -0.77 -11.53
C PHE A 211 -13.93 -1.96 -11.82
N ASP A 212 -14.54 -2.01 -13.01
CA ASP A 212 -15.40 -3.13 -13.40
C ASP A 212 -14.66 -4.48 -13.39
N LYS A 213 -13.37 -4.48 -13.72
CA LYS A 213 -12.53 -5.69 -13.68
C LYS A 213 -12.29 -6.15 -12.23
N LEU A 214 -12.14 -5.18 -11.30
CA LEU A 214 -11.96 -5.47 -9.88
C LEU A 214 -13.18 -6.16 -9.29
N VAL A 215 -14.40 -5.68 -9.63
CA VAL A 215 -15.64 -6.17 -9.04
C VAL A 215 -16.30 -7.31 -9.83
N ALA A 216 -15.82 -7.61 -11.03
CA ALA A 216 -16.38 -8.68 -11.88
C ALA A 216 -16.53 -10.04 -11.16
N PRO A 217 -15.62 -10.48 -10.27
CA PRO A 217 -15.78 -11.73 -9.52
C PRO A 217 -16.96 -11.72 -8.56
N LEU A 218 -17.38 -10.56 -8.03
CA LEU A 218 -18.48 -10.43 -7.06
C LEU A 218 -19.86 -10.64 -7.69
N GLY A 219 -19.99 -10.43 -9.00
CA GLY A 219 -21.26 -10.60 -9.75
C GLY A 219 -21.57 -12.04 -10.15
N ASN A 220 -20.67 -12.99 -9.94
CA ASN A 220 -20.78 -14.39 -10.34
C ASN A 220 -21.13 -15.34 -9.17
N ASN A 221 -21.55 -14.80 -8.02
CA ASN A 221 -21.93 -15.55 -6.81
C ASN A 221 -23.44 -15.62 -6.62
#